data_158cae2f998c5283e6be5270c01d39b6
#
_entry.id   158cae2f998c5283e6be5270c01d39b6
#
_cell.length_a   1.000
_cell.length_b   1.000
_cell.length_c   1.000
_cell.angle_alpha   90.00
_cell.angle_beta   90.00
_cell.angle_gamma   90.00
#
_symmetry.space_group_name_H-M   'P 1'
#
loop_
_entity.id
_entity.type
_entity.pdbx_description
1 polymer ?
#
loop_
_entity_poly.entity_id
_entity_poly.type
_entity_poly.pdbx_seq_one_letter_code
_entity_poly.pdbx_strand_id
1 'polypeptide(L)'
;GPGSIAGTYMEALKGSQTVKITAVLGHREESAKAFSEKYNIPYYLSTEQMYNVENPDAVLICTPTFTHGDIVKTAIDKGVHIMCEKPFVLSAETAQQLFDMAEEKNVRIMVMQVVRFWPEYLRIKQIIESGEAGEVTNVYANRLSAHPGWCSWHKDPQKSGGGLYDLHIHDIDYMYYLFGRVKNVYAVGRQTETGCWNNVSTIMNFECGIKAVIEGFMDITGEWSFSTNIRINSTKMAIEYLNKRVYNSKATKEKVENLVIYHKDREPEIAAVPQYNPYRAQTEYFADCVTENRPTDTVPCSDIVYILKILSAIEKSLETGLVQNIE
;
A
#
# COMPACT_ATOMS: atom_id res chain seq x y z
N GLY A 1 -7.79 -0.14 -14.97
CA GLY A 1 -8.32 -1.45 -15.38
C GLY A 1 -9.50 -1.89 -14.52
N PRO A 2 -10.48 -2.66 -15.07
CA PRO A 2 -11.74 -3.05 -14.41
C PRO A 2 -11.57 -4.25 -13.47
N GLY A 3 -10.58 -4.20 -12.58
CA GLY A 3 -10.28 -5.25 -11.62
C GLY A 3 -10.98 -5.08 -10.27
N SER A 4 -10.69 -6.00 -9.33
CA SER A 4 -11.26 -5.99 -7.97
C SER A 4 -10.97 -4.68 -7.23
N ILE A 5 -9.72 -4.20 -7.27
CA ILE A 5 -9.35 -2.95 -6.59
C ILE A 5 -10.05 -1.73 -7.19
N ALA A 6 -10.25 -1.68 -8.52
CA ALA A 6 -11.05 -0.63 -9.14
C ALA A 6 -12.49 -0.64 -8.61
N GLY A 7 -13.08 -1.83 -8.41
CA GLY A 7 -14.38 -1.97 -7.76
C GLY A 7 -14.39 -1.44 -6.33
N THR A 8 -13.33 -1.65 -5.56
CA THR A 8 -13.19 -1.09 -4.21
C THR A 8 -13.22 0.45 -4.23
N TYR A 9 -12.53 1.09 -5.18
CA TYR A 9 -12.58 2.55 -5.35
C TYR A 9 -13.96 3.04 -5.77
N MET A 10 -14.64 2.35 -6.69
CA MET A 10 -16.01 2.71 -7.08
C MET A 10 -16.97 2.71 -5.88
N GLU A 11 -16.89 1.68 -5.02
CA GLU A 11 -17.71 1.63 -3.81
C GLU A 11 -17.30 2.70 -2.78
N ALA A 12 -16.00 2.92 -2.60
CA ALA A 12 -15.47 3.90 -1.65
C ALA A 12 -15.85 5.35 -2.02
N LEU A 13 -15.90 5.65 -3.32
CA LEU A 13 -16.18 7.00 -3.83
C LEU A 13 -17.68 7.29 -4.03
N LYS A 14 -18.57 6.34 -3.73
CA LYS A 14 -20.02 6.62 -3.77
C LYS A 14 -20.37 7.79 -2.87
N GLY A 15 -20.99 8.83 -3.48
CA GLY A 15 -21.37 10.05 -2.76
C GLY A 15 -20.20 10.99 -2.43
N SER A 16 -19.01 10.81 -3.01
CA SER A 16 -17.97 11.82 -2.96
C SER A 16 -18.43 13.09 -3.67
N GLN A 17 -18.10 14.26 -3.11
CA GLN A 17 -18.42 15.57 -3.71
C GLN A 17 -17.22 16.16 -4.46
N THR A 18 -16.03 15.59 -4.26
CA THR A 18 -14.76 16.10 -4.83
C THR A 18 -14.25 15.22 -5.96
N VAL A 19 -14.61 13.93 -6.00
CA VAL A 19 -14.12 12.97 -6.99
C VAL A 19 -15.27 12.26 -7.70
N LYS A 20 -15.22 12.24 -9.03
CA LYS A 20 -16.15 11.48 -9.87
C LYS A 20 -15.37 10.60 -10.84
N ILE A 21 -15.62 9.30 -10.81
CA ILE A 21 -15.13 8.38 -11.84
C ILE A 21 -16.05 8.48 -13.06
N THR A 22 -15.51 8.96 -14.18
CA THR A 22 -16.29 9.21 -15.41
C THR A 22 -16.28 8.05 -16.38
N ALA A 23 -15.19 7.27 -16.40
CA ALA A 23 -15.04 6.16 -17.35
C ALA A 23 -14.12 5.06 -16.85
N VAL A 24 -14.14 3.91 -17.52
CA VAL A 24 -13.19 2.83 -17.33
C VAL A 24 -12.48 2.47 -18.63
N LEU A 25 -11.14 2.34 -18.56
CA LEU A 25 -10.33 1.78 -19.64
C LEU A 25 -9.99 0.33 -19.31
N GLY A 26 -10.31 -0.61 -20.18
CA GLY A 26 -10.01 -2.01 -20.07
C GLY A 26 -9.22 -2.55 -21.25
N HIS A 27 -8.45 -3.63 -21.05
CA HIS A 27 -7.75 -4.32 -22.12
C HIS A 27 -8.65 -5.38 -22.80
N ARG A 28 -9.56 -6.00 -22.05
CA ARG A 28 -10.52 -6.99 -22.55
C ARG A 28 -11.94 -6.42 -22.52
N GLU A 29 -12.62 -6.48 -23.64
CA GLU A 29 -13.96 -5.90 -23.82
C GLU A 29 -14.97 -6.48 -22.81
N GLU A 30 -14.98 -7.80 -22.62
CA GLU A 30 -15.90 -8.48 -21.70
C GLU A 30 -15.82 -7.88 -20.28
N SER A 31 -14.62 -7.76 -19.74
CA SER A 31 -14.43 -7.24 -18.38
C SER A 31 -14.69 -5.72 -18.28
N ALA A 32 -14.35 -4.97 -19.33
CA ALA A 32 -14.61 -3.52 -19.38
C ALA A 32 -16.13 -3.25 -19.47
N LYS A 33 -16.83 -3.99 -20.31
CA LYS A 33 -18.28 -3.89 -20.46
C LYS A 33 -19.03 -4.31 -19.19
N ALA A 34 -18.67 -5.43 -18.58
CA ALA A 34 -19.27 -5.87 -17.32
C ALA A 34 -19.07 -4.83 -16.18
N PHE A 35 -17.90 -4.22 -16.12
CA PHE A 35 -17.63 -3.15 -15.15
C PHE A 35 -18.45 -1.88 -15.44
N SER A 36 -18.53 -1.48 -16.71
CA SER A 36 -19.34 -0.37 -17.22
C SER A 36 -20.82 -0.54 -16.84
N GLU A 37 -21.38 -1.69 -17.12
CA GLU A 37 -22.79 -2.02 -16.80
C GLU A 37 -23.04 -2.00 -15.28
N LYS A 38 -22.12 -2.57 -14.49
CA LYS A 38 -22.24 -2.61 -13.02
C LYS A 38 -22.26 -1.22 -12.39
N TYR A 39 -21.44 -0.29 -12.90
CA TYR A 39 -21.27 1.03 -12.28
C TYR A 39 -21.91 2.17 -13.07
N ASN A 40 -22.55 1.85 -14.19
CA ASN A 40 -23.21 2.81 -15.08
C ASN A 40 -22.29 3.96 -15.53
N ILE A 41 -21.09 3.60 -16.03
CA ILE A 41 -20.09 4.52 -16.59
C ILE A 41 -19.64 4.00 -17.95
N PRO A 42 -19.25 4.84 -18.91
CA PRO A 42 -18.73 4.41 -20.21
C PRO A 42 -17.44 3.60 -20.07
N TYR A 43 -17.19 2.69 -21.01
CA TYR A 43 -15.94 1.97 -21.13
C TYR A 43 -15.24 2.24 -22.44
N TYR A 44 -13.92 2.11 -22.40
CA TYR A 44 -13.04 2.26 -23.55
C TYR A 44 -12.06 1.10 -23.62
N LEU A 45 -11.65 0.76 -24.85
CA LEU A 45 -10.57 -0.20 -25.13
C LEU A 45 -9.35 0.49 -25.75
N SER A 46 -9.53 1.74 -26.17
CA SER A 46 -8.48 2.60 -26.70
C SER A 46 -8.16 3.72 -25.71
N THR A 47 -6.89 3.82 -25.34
CA THR A 47 -6.36 4.88 -24.48
C THR A 47 -6.57 6.26 -25.13
N GLU A 48 -6.26 6.38 -26.42
CA GLU A 48 -6.43 7.64 -27.15
C GLU A 48 -7.89 8.10 -27.18
N GLN A 49 -8.81 7.17 -27.48
CA GLN A 49 -10.23 7.48 -27.48
C GLN A 49 -10.73 7.96 -26.13
N MET A 50 -10.33 7.26 -25.04
CA MET A 50 -10.72 7.64 -23.69
C MET A 50 -10.24 9.06 -23.34
N TYR A 51 -8.98 9.39 -23.58
CA TYR A 51 -8.45 10.72 -23.27
C TYR A 51 -9.13 11.80 -24.11
N ASN A 52 -9.39 11.56 -25.40
CA ASN A 52 -10.00 12.55 -26.29
C ASN A 52 -11.48 12.82 -25.97
N VAL A 53 -12.21 11.81 -25.48
CA VAL A 53 -13.65 11.93 -25.19
C VAL A 53 -13.88 12.44 -23.77
N GLU A 54 -13.18 11.84 -22.79
CA GLU A 54 -13.42 12.10 -21.37
C GLU A 54 -12.66 13.33 -20.85
N ASN A 55 -11.53 13.67 -21.48
CA ASN A 55 -10.64 14.74 -21.04
C ASN A 55 -10.46 14.77 -19.50
N PRO A 56 -9.99 13.68 -18.87
CA PRO A 56 -9.98 13.56 -17.42
C PRO A 56 -8.92 14.46 -16.78
N ASP A 57 -9.21 15.01 -15.60
CA ASP A 57 -8.21 15.73 -14.78
C ASP A 57 -7.12 14.78 -14.26
N ALA A 58 -7.52 13.54 -13.92
CA ALA A 58 -6.63 12.51 -13.40
C ALA A 58 -7.03 11.10 -13.85
N VAL A 59 -6.07 10.20 -13.81
CA VAL A 59 -6.30 8.74 -13.98
C VAL A 59 -5.97 7.97 -12.73
N LEU A 60 -6.80 6.97 -12.40
CA LEU A 60 -6.53 5.99 -11.35
C LEU A 60 -6.10 4.67 -11.98
N ILE A 61 -4.83 4.31 -11.83
CA ILE A 61 -4.23 3.11 -12.41
C ILE A 61 -4.39 1.95 -11.43
N CYS A 62 -5.26 1.00 -11.79
CA CYS A 62 -5.59 -0.23 -11.06
C CYS A 62 -5.35 -1.46 -11.95
N THR A 63 -4.24 -1.49 -12.65
CA THR A 63 -3.85 -2.57 -13.56
C THR A 63 -2.79 -3.46 -12.90
N PRO A 64 -2.36 -4.58 -13.49
CA PRO A 64 -1.22 -5.32 -12.98
C PRO A 64 0.07 -4.49 -12.95
N THR A 65 0.88 -4.66 -11.91
CA THR A 65 2.09 -3.86 -11.63
C THR A 65 3.00 -3.68 -12.84
N PHE A 66 3.26 -4.74 -13.60
CA PHE A 66 4.14 -4.70 -14.78
C PHE A 66 3.65 -3.77 -15.90
N THR A 67 2.41 -3.31 -15.85
CA THR A 67 1.83 -2.37 -16.84
C THR A 67 1.86 -0.92 -16.35
N HIS A 68 2.18 -0.68 -15.08
CA HIS A 68 2.09 0.66 -14.50
C HIS A 68 3.00 1.65 -15.21
N GLY A 69 4.26 1.32 -15.44
CA GLY A 69 5.24 2.22 -16.03
C GLY A 69 4.79 2.82 -17.38
N ASP A 70 4.32 1.98 -18.29
CA ASP A 70 3.87 2.42 -19.62
C ASP A 70 2.59 3.28 -19.55
N ILE A 71 1.66 2.92 -18.67
CA ILE A 71 0.42 3.69 -18.48
C ILE A 71 0.72 5.04 -17.84
N VAL A 72 1.60 5.08 -16.83
CA VAL A 72 2.07 6.31 -16.17
C VAL A 72 2.73 7.22 -17.19
N LYS A 73 3.66 6.71 -18.00
CA LYS A 73 4.32 7.48 -19.06
C LYS A 73 3.33 8.08 -20.04
N THR A 74 2.34 7.28 -20.48
CA THR A 74 1.27 7.75 -21.37
C THR A 74 0.46 8.90 -20.75
N ALA A 75 0.12 8.80 -19.46
CA ALA A 75 -0.63 9.84 -18.75
C ALA A 75 0.20 11.12 -18.58
N ILE A 76 1.51 11.00 -18.29
CA ILE A 76 2.45 12.13 -18.25
C ILE A 76 2.50 12.85 -19.59
N ASP A 77 2.62 12.12 -20.71
CA ASP A 77 2.67 12.68 -22.07
C ASP A 77 1.36 13.42 -22.44
N LYS A 78 0.24 13.02 -21.85
CA LYS A 78 -1.06 13.68 -22.00
C LYS A 78 -1.29 14.85 -21.03
N GLY A 79 -0.39 15.07 -20.08
CA GLY A 79 -0.53 16.12 -19.07
C GLY A 79 -1.61 15.85 -18.03
N VAL A 80 -1.97 14.57 -17.82
CA VAL A 80 -3.04 14.13 -16.91
C VAL A 80 -2.44 13.68 -15.61
N HIS A 81 -2.99 14.11 -14.44
CA HIS A 81 -2.54 13.73 -13.13
C HIS A 81 -2.78 12.25 -12.83
N ILE A 82 -2.01 11.66 -11.92
CA ILE A 82 -1.93 10.20 -11.77
C ILE A 82 -2.07 9.77 -10.32
N MET A 83 -3.05 8.92 -10.04
CA MET A 83 -3.06 8.02 -8.90
C MET A 83 -2.69 6.63 -9.40
N CYS A 84 -1.70 5.98 -8.77
CA CYS A 84 -1.28 4.64 -9.19
C CYS A 84 -1.26 3.68 -8.00
N GLU A 85 -1.85 2.51 -8.16
CA GLU A 85 -1.78 1.45 -7.16
C GLU A 85 -0.34 1.01 -6.89
N LYS A 86 -0.15 0.52 -5.68
CA LYS A 86 1.12 -0.06 -5.24
C LYS A 86 1.27 -1.54 -5.74
N PRO A 87 2.51 -2.03 -5.91
CA PRO A 87 3.72 -1.21 -5.99
C PRO A 87 3.70 -0.34 -7.24
N PHE A 88 4.27 0.84 -7.17
CA PHE A 88 4.30 1.76 -8.33
C PHE A 88 4.95 1.12 -9.55
N VAL A 89 6.16 0.65 -9.35
CA VAL A 89 6.96 -0.21 -10.24
C VAL A 89 7.84 -1.10 -9.37
N LEU A 90 8.68 -1.96 -9.95
CA LEU A 90 9.57 -2.86 -9.18
C LEU A 90 11.00 -2.30 -9.01
N SER A 91 11.37 -1.22 -9.71
CA SER A 91 12.73 -0.63 -9.68
C SER A 91 12.67 0.82 -9.18
N ALA A 92 13.57 1.17 -8.25
CA ALA A 92 13.71 2.52 -7.74
C ALA A 92 14.17 3.51 -8.83
N GLU A 93 15.03 3.07 -9.74
CA GLU A 93 15.52 3.87 -10.87
C GLU A 93 14.39 4.19 -11.83
N THR A 94 13.55 3.20 -12.17
CA THR A 94 12.37 3.42 -13.01
C THR A 94 11.38 4.36 -12.35
N ALA A 95 11.16 4.21 -11.05
CA ALA A 95 10.29 5.12 -10.30
C ALA A 95 10.80 6.56 -10.36
N GLN A 96 12.10 6.78 -10.10
CA GLN A 96 12.71 8.11 -10.16
C GLN A 96 12.55 8.73 -11.54
N GLN A 97 12.86 7.99 -12.62
CA GLN A 97 12.71 8.48 -13.99
C GLN A 97 11.27 8.93 -14.30
N LEU A 98 10.27 8.17 -13.86
CA LEU A 98 8.87 8.53 -14.07
C LEU A 98 8.46 9.76 -13.26
N PHE A 99 8.98 9.92 -12.05
CA PHE A 99 8.72 11.11 -11.23
C PHE A 99 9.39 12.36 -11.81
N ASP A 100 10.64 12.25 -12.30
CA ASP A 100 11.34 13.34 -12.96
C ASP A 100 10.59 13.80 -14.22
N MET A 101 10.15 12.86 -15.06
CA MET A 101 9.32 13.17 -16.23
C MET A 101 7.99 13.87 -15.86
N ALA A 102 7.36 13.45 -14.76
CA ALA A 102 6.11 14.05 -14.31
C ALA A 102 6.33 15.48 -13.79
N GLU A 103 7.43 15.73 -13.08
CA GLU A 103 7.82 17.05 -12.60
C GLU A 103 8.07 18.02 -13.78
N GLU A 104 8.82 17.61 -14.81
CA GLU A 104 9.07 18.38 -16.03
C GLU A 104 7.76 18.79 -16.76
N LYS A 105 6.72 17.95 -16.66
CA LYS A 105 5.41 18.18 -17.30
C LYS A 105 4.37 18.81 -16.38
N ASN A 106 4.74 19.13 -15.12
CA ASN A 106 3.82 19.57 -14.07
C ASN A 106 2.65 18.60 -13.84
N VAL A 107 2.90 17.29 -14.01
CA VAL A 107 1.96 16.21 -13.72
C VAL A 107 2.17 15.74 -12.30
N ARG A 108 1.11 15.73 -11.51
CA ARG A 108 1.15 15.24 -10.14
C ARG A 108 0.94 13.73 -10.12
N ILE A 109 1.81 13.01 -9.41
CA ILE A 109 1.68 11.57 -9.18
C ILE A 109 1.54 11.32 -7.68
N MET A 110 0.61 10.44 -7.29
CA MET A 110 0.56 9.84 -5.96
C MET A 110 0.41 8.33 -6.07
N VAL A 111 1.29 7.60 -5.38
CA VAL A 111 1.17 6.15 -5.23
C VAL A 111 0.23 5.84 -4.07
N MET A 112 -0.68 4.89 -4.27
CA MET A 112 -1.77 4.64 -3.36
C MET A 112 -1.34 3.77 -2.17
N GLN A 113 -0.58 4.38 -1.24
CA GLN A 113 -0.16 3.78 0.03
C GLN A 113 -1.28 3.89 1.07
N VAL A 114 -2.35 3.10 0.86
CA VAL A 114 -3.61 3.22 1.61
C VAL A 114 -3.45 3.07 3.12
N VAL A 115 -2.43 2.37 3.59
CA VAL A 115 -2.16 2.19 5.02
C VAL A 115 -1.87 3.51 5.72
N ARG A 116 -1.25 4.47 5.03
CA ARG A 116 -1.02 5.83 5.56
C ARG A 116 -2.32 6.63 5.80
N PHE A 117 -3.46 6.16 5.28
CA PHE A 117 -4.78 6.76 5.44
C PHE A 117 -5.72 5.90 6.31
N TRP A 118 -5.25 4.78 6.84
CA TRP A 118 -6.08 3.93 7.69
C TRP A 118 -6.25 4.56 9.08
N PRO A 119 -7.46 4.68 9.62
CA PRO A 119 -7.71 5.43 10.86
C PRO A 119 -6.86 4.98 12.05
N GLU A 120 -6.73 3.67 12.24
CA GLU A 120 -5.95 3.08 13.33
C GLU A 120 -4.46 3.38 13.18
N TYR A 121 -3.94 3.30 11.96
CA TYR A 121 -2.55 3.61 11.64
C TYR A 121 -2.24 5.09 11.82
N LEU A 122 -3.15 5.99 11.43
CA LEU A 122 -3.04 7.41 11.71
C LEU A 122 -3.05 7.72 13.21
N ARG A 123 -3.89 7.02 13.99
CA ARG A 123 -3.91 7.18 15.44
C ARG A 123 -2.60 6.73 16.08
N ILE A 124 -2.04 5.61 15.67
CA ILE A 124 -0.72 5.15 16.11
C ILE A 124 0.34 6.22 15.81
N LYS A 125 0.37 6.76 14.58
CA LYS A 125 1.31 7.81 14.20
C LYS A 125 1.18 9.05 15.08
N GLN A 126 -0.03 9.53 15.34
CA GLN A 126 -0.29 10.67 16.23
C GLN A 126 0.26 10.45 17.65
N ILE A 127 0.07 9.24 18.22
CA ILE A 127 0.59 8.90 19.55
C ILE A 127 2.12 8.91 19.57
N ILE A 128 2.76 8.40 18.50
CA ILE A 128 4.23 8.40 18.40
C ILE A 128 4.77 9.83 18.23
N GLU A 129 4.21 10.60 17.31
CA GLU A 129 4.68 11.97 17.00
C GLU A 129 4.42 12.97 18.11
N SER A 130 3.35 12.80 18.89
CA SER A 130 3.08 13.65 20.05
C SER A 130 4.06 13.42 21.21
N GLY A 131 4.84 12.32 21.19
CA GLY A 131 5.72 11.92 22.30
C GLY A 131 4.94 11.34 23.49
N GLU A 132 3.63 11.13 23.37
CA GLU A 132 2.79 10.52 24.41
C GLU A 132 3.30 9.12 24.80
N ALA A 133 3.73 8.34 23.81
CA ALA A 133 4.31 7.02 24.02
C ALA A 133 5.65 7.03 24.79
N GLY A 134 6.37 8.13 24.79
CA GLY A 134 7.76 8.18 25.23
C GLY A 134 8.69 7.55 24.18
N GLU A 135 9.79 6.96 24.61
CA GLU A 135 10.76 6.31 23.72
C GLU A 135 10.23 4.93 23.26
N VAL A 136 10.13 4.73 21.95
CA VAL A 136 9.81 3.44 21.35
C VAL A 136 11.03 2.52 21.44
N THR A 137 10.86 1.33 22.01
CA THR A 137 11.95 0.38 22.24
C THR A 137 12.03 -0.69 21.15
N ASN A 138 10.88 -1.23 20.73
CA ASN A 138 10.82 -2.23 19.67
C ASN A 138 9.42 -2.28 19.04
N VAL A 139 9.39 -2.78 17.81
CA VAL A 139 8.18 -2.90 17.02
C VAL A 139 8.10 -4.30 16.41
N TYR A 140 6.89 -4.84 16.40
CA TYR A 140 6.54 -6.02 15.65
C TYR A 140 5.33 -5.75 14.79
N ALA A 141 5.37 -6.19 13.53
CA ALA A 141 4.22 -6.11 12.64
C ALA A 141 4.08 -7.40 11.82
N ASN A 142 2.85 -7.75 11.48
CA ASN A 142 2.62 -8.79 10.50
C ASN A 142 1.43 -8.47 9.60
N ARG A 143 1.50 -9.02 8.38
CA ARG A 143 0.41 -9.02 7.41
C ARG A 143 0.37 -10.37 6.71
N LEU A 144 -0.70 -11.11 6.93
CA LEU A 144 -0.78 -12.51 6.61
C LEU A 144 -2.04 -12.79 5.76
N SER A 145 -1.88 -13.57 4.69
CA SER A 145 -2.99 -14.01 3.84
C SER A 145 -2.74 -15.39 3.25
N ALA A 146 -3.81 -16.07 2.85
CA ALA A 146 -3.69 -17.14 1.87
C ALA A 146 -3.36 -16.57 0.49
N HIS A 147 -2.80 -17.38 -0.40
CA HIS A 147 -2.46 -16.96 -1.76
C HIS A 147 -3.70 -16.47 -2.53
N PRO A 148 -3.64 -15.30 -3.17
CA PRO A 148 -4.72 -14.81 -4.02
C PRO A 148 -4.84 -15.67 -5.29
N GLY A 149 -5.89 -16.51 -5.35
CA GLY A 149 -6.09 -17.46 -6.45
C GLY A 149 -6.65 -16.88 -7.75
N TRP A 150 -6.97 -15.58 -7.80
CA TRP A 150 -7.74 -14.99 -8.90
C TRP A 150 -6.91 -14.49 -10.10
N CYS A 151 -5.58 -14.47 -10.02
CA CYS A 151 -4.76 -14.06 -11.15
C CYS A 151 -3.43 -14.81 -11.24
N SER A 152 -3.00 -15.10 -12.47
CA SER A 152 -1.77 -15.85 -12.74
C SER A 152 -0.50 -14.99 -12.70
N TRP A 153 -0.60 -13.68 -12.98
CA TRP A 153 0.56 -12.79 -13.06
C TRP A 153 1.24 -12.57 -11.71
N HIS A 154 0.55 -12.76 -10.58
CA HIS A 154 1.14 -12.71 -9.24
C HIS A 154 2.20 -13.79 -9.00
N LYS A 155 2.14 -14.91 -9.76
CA LYS A 155 3.12 -16.00 -9.68
C LYS A 155 4.40 -15.74 -10.46
N ASP A 156 4.47 -14.66 -11.19
CA ASP A 156 5.65 -14.26 -11.97
C ASP A 156 6.39 -13.14 -11.23
N PRO A 157 7.58 -13.40 -10.66
CA PRO A 157 8.30 -12.42 -9.86
C PRO A 157 8.69 -11.18 -10.67
N GLN A 158 8.92 -11.31 -11.99
CA GLN A 158 9.26 -10.16 -12.85
C GLN A 158 8.06 -9.26 -13.12
N LYS A 159 6.82 -9.76 -12.94
CA LYS A 159 5.59 -8.99 -13.13
C LYS A 159 5.04 -8.41 -11.85
N SER A 160 5.17 -9.14 -10.75
CA SER A 160 4.53 -8.77 -9.49
C SER A 160 5.52 -8.38 -8.39
N GLY A 161 6.76 -8.88 -8.43
CA GLY A 161 7.68 -8.85 -7.31
C GLY A 161 7.33 -9.85 -6.19
N GLY A 162 6.26 -10.66 -6.38
CA GLY A 162 5.78 -11.59 -5.35
C GLY A 162 5.21 -10.90 -4.12
N GLY A 163 5.01 -11.66 -3.05
CA GLY A 163 4.48 -11.16 -1.77
C GLY A 163 5.35 -10.09 -1.12
N LEU A 164 6.65 -10.06 -1.42
CA LEU A 164 7.56 -9.01 -0.95
C LEU A 164 7.10 -7.62 -1.44
N TYR A 165 6.79 -7.47 -2.72
CA TYR A 165 6.36 -6.19 -3.31
C TYR A 165 4.84 -5.98 -3.24
N ASP A 166 4.04 -7.05 -3.16
CA ASP A 166 2.58 -6.90 -3.12
C ASP A 166 2.03 -6.73 -1.70
N LEU A 167 2.49 -7.56 -0.75
CA LEU A 167 1.94 -7.60 0.61
C LEU A 167 2.85 -6.92 1.63
N HIS A 168 4.13 -7.29 1.65
CA HIS A 168 5.10 -6.84 2.65
C HIS A 168 5.40 -5.34 2.55
N ILE A 169 5.31 -4.76 1.35
CA ILE A 169 5.49 -3.32 1.10
C ILE A 169 4.64 -2.45 2.03
N HIS A 170 3.44 -2.86 2.39
CA HIS A 170 2.54 -2.08 3.23
C HIS A 170 3.11 -1.79 4.62
N ASP A 171 3.72 -2.80 5.23
CA ASP A 171 4.28 -2.67 6.57
C ASP A 171 5.69 -2.06 6.52
N ILE A 172 6.47 -2.34 5.45
CA ILE A 172 7.76 -1.66 5.19
C ILE A 172 7.53 -0.15 5.01
N ASP A 173 6.56 0.25 4.17
CA ASP A 173 6.16 1.63 3.96
C ASP A 173 5.74 2.31 5.27
N TYR A 174 4.88 1.64 6.02
CA TYR A 174 4.36 2.22 7.26
C TYR A 174 5.43 2.36 8.34
N MET A 175 6.35 1.40 8.48
CA MET A 175 7.47 1.51 9.40
C MET A 175 8.40 2.68 9.03
N TYR A 176 8.70 2.84 7.74
CA TYR A 176 9.42 4.02 7.25
C TYR A 176 8.66 5.32 7.56
N TYR A 177 7.36 5.37 7.33
CA TYR A 177 6.50 6.51 7.62
C TYR A 177 6.45 6.89 9.09
N LEU A 178 6.60 5.92 10.01
CA LEU A 178 6.64 6.14 11.45
C LEU A 178 8.03 6.58 11.95
N PHE A 179 9.09 5.92 11.48
CA PHE A 179 10.40 5.97 12.14
C PHE A 179 11.51 6.55 11.25
N GLY A 180 11.19 6.89 10.01
CA GLY A 180 12.12 7.51 9.08
C GLY A 180 13.16 6.54 8.52
N ARG A 181 14.38 7.04 8.31
CA ARG A 181 15.41 6.34 7.55
C ARG A 181 15.87 5.03 8.20
N VAL A 182 16.01 4.03 7.32
CA VAL A 182 16.46 2.67 7.65
C VAL A 182 17.97 2.59 7.43
N LYS A 183 18.71 2.17 8.46
CA LYS A 183 20.16 1.97 8.37
C LYS A 183 20.50 0.70 7.60
N ASN A 184 19.87 -0.42 7.98
CA ASN A 184 20.06 -1.71 7.32
C ASN A 184 18.88 -2.66 7.58
N VAL A 185 18.85 -3.72 6.77
CA VAL A 185 17.86 -4.79 6.87
C VAL A 185 18.54 -6.16 6.87
N TYR A 186 17.90 -7.13 7.53
CA TYR A 186 18.18 -8.55 7.42
C TYR A 186 16.88 -9.29 7.21
N ALA A 187 16.83 -10.20 6.25
CA ALA A 187 15.62 -10.93 5.93
C ALA A 187 15.86 -12.43 5.75
N VAL A 188 14.85 -13.19 6.14
CA VAL A 188 14.75 -14.63 5.88
C VAL A 188 13.39 -14.92 5.26
N GLY A 189 13.34 -15.91 4.39
CA GLY A 189 12.10 -16.25 3.70
C GLY A 189 12.21 -17.51 2.86
N ARG A 190 11.15 -17.81 2.15
CA ARG A 190 11.11 -18.94 1.21
C ARG A 190 10.53 -18.51 -0.11
N GLN A 191 11.22 -18.84 -1.18
CA GLN A 191 10.68 -18.70 -2.54
C GLN A 191 9.64 -19.78 -2.83
N THR A 192 8.65 -19.40 -3.60
CA THR A 192 7.74 -20.34 -4.26
C THR A 192 8.47 -21.11 -5.37
N GLU A 193 7.82 -22.13 -5.94
CA GLU A 193 8.33 -22.85 -7.12
C GLU A 193 8.55 -21.93 -8.33
N THR A 194 7.82 -20.81 -8.38
CA THR A 194 7.94 -19.81 -9.45
C THR A 194 8.96 -18.72 -9.18
N GLY A 195 9.65 -18.75 -8.03
CA GLY A 195 10.68 -17.80 -7.65
C GLY A 195 10.19 -16.56 -6.89
N CYS A 196 8.91 -16.46 -6.55
CA CYS A 196 8.40 -15.34 -5.77
C CYS A 196 8.77 -15.46 -4.28
N TRP A 197 9.19 -14.37 -3.66
CA TRP A 197 9.35 -14.25 -2.22
C TRP A 197 7.98 -13.92 -1.57
N ASN A 198 7.20 -14.96 -1.25
CA ASN A 198 5.84 -14.77 -0.73
C ASN A 198 5.73 -14.81 0.78
N ASN A 199 6.69 -15.44 1.46
CA ASN A 199 6.75 -15.52 2.92
C ASN A 199 8.10 -14.97 3.37
N VAL A 200 8.09 -13.75 3.92
CA VAL A 200 9.29 -13.00 4.27
C VAL A 200 9.17 -12.48 5.70
N SER A 201 10.21 -12.71 6.51
CA SER A 201 10.42 -12.06 7.80
C SER A 201 11.62 -11.14 7.70
N THR A 202 11.44 -9.88 8.04
CA THR A 202 12.46 -8.82 7.92
C THR A 202 12.74 -8.19 9.27
N ILE A 203 14.02 -8.00 9.59
CA ILE A 203 14.47 -7.12 10.68
C ILE A 203 14.92 -5.81 10.05
N MET A 204 14.32 -4.69 10.48
CA MET A 204 14.71 -3.34 10.07
C MET A 204 15.38 -2.62 11.24
N ASN A 205 16.58 -2.09 11.01
CA ASN A 205 17.26 -1.23 11.97
C ASN A 205 17.19 0.22 11.47
N PHE A 206 16.58 1.10 12.23
CA PHE A 206 16.42 2.51 11.87
C PHE A 206 17.60 3.35 12.35
N GLU A 207 17.87 4.48 11.68
CA GLU A 207 18.92 5.42 12.07
C GLU A 207 18.65 6.03 13.45
N CYS A 208 17.37 6.20 13.84
CA CYS A 208 16.95 6.65 15.17
C CYS A 208 17.15 5.60 16.28
N GLY A 209 17.68 4.40 15.97
CA GLY A 209 17.97 3.34 16.94
C GLY A 209 16.84 2.33 17.15
N ILE A 210 15.63 2.59 16.67
CA ILE A 210 14.51 1.67 16.75
C ILE A 210 14.79 0.43 15.90
N LYS A 211 14.24 -0.71 16.33
CA LYS A 211 14.29 -2.00 15.62
C LYS A 211 12.88 -2.51 15.41
N ALA A 212 12.57 -2.95 14.19
CA ALA A 212 11.31 -3.59 13.87
C ALA A 212 11.52 -5.01 13.32
N VAL A 213 10.63 -5.92 13.70
CA VAL A 213 10.49 -7.25 13.11
C VAL A 213 9.17 -7.27 12.37
N ILE A 214 9.20 -7.60 11.08
CA ILE A 214 8.04 -7.51 10.20
C ILE A 214 7.88 -8.83 9.44
N GLU A 215 6.67 -9.38 9.42
CA GLU A 215 6.33 -10.60 8.67
C GLU A 215 5.31 -10.28 7.59
N GLY A 216 5.62 -10.62 6.35
CA GLY A 216 4.70 -10.57 5.22
C GLY A 216 4.55 -11.97 4.61
N PHE A 217 3.43 -12.66 4.88
CA PHE A 217 3.19 -14.01 4.38
C PHE A 217 1.93 -14.03 3.52
N MET A 218 2.11 -14.36 2.23
CA MET A 218 1.04 -14.41 1.24
C MET A 218 0.63 -15.84 0.84
N ASP A 219 1.29 -16.86 1.36
CA ASP A 219 1.06 -18.27 1.03
C ASP A 219 0.74 -19.12 2.27
N ILE A 220 -0.05 -18.59 3.20
CA ILE A 220 -0.47 -19.38 4.35
C ILE A 220 -1.45 -20.45 3.89
N THR A 221 -1.16 -21.69 4.31
CA THR A 221 -1.95 -22.87 3.92
C THR A 221 -3.38 -22.80 4.44
N GLY A 222 -4.30 -23.25 3.62
CA GLY A 222 -5.72 -23.38 3.94
C GLY A 222 -6.50 -22.06 3.77
N GLU A 223 -7.69 -22.01 4.34
CA GLU A 223 -8.57 -20.85 4.28
C GLU A 223 -8.17 -19.75 5.29
N TRP A 224 -6.88 -19.38 5.31
CA TRP A 224 -6.42 -18.30 6.19
C TRP A 224 -7.08 -16.99 5.80
N SER A 225 -7.73 -16.36 6.76
CA SER A 225 -8.31 -15.03 6.54
C SER A 225 -7.21 -13.97 6.60
N PHE A 226 -7.29 -12.98 5.72
CA PHE A 226 -6.41 -11.80 5.81
C PHE A 226 -6.36 -11.28 7.24
N SER A 227 -5.16 -11.05 7.73
CA SER A 227 -4.94 -10.51 9.06
C SER A 227 -3.76 -9.55 9.08
N THR A 228 -3.83 -8.55 9.94
CA THR A 228 -2.72 -7.66 10.24
C THR A 228 -2.65 -7.39 11.73
N ASN A 229 -1.43 -7.27 12.25
CA ASN A 229 -1.15 -6.89 13.62
C ASN A 229 0.05 -5.94 13.65
N ILE A 230 -0.04 -4.91 14.49
CA ILE A 230 1.10 -4.08 14.88
C ILE A 230 1.15 -4.04 16.39
N ARG A 231 2.33 -4.29 16.95
CA ARG A 231 2.62 -4.12 18.36
C ARG A 231 3.85 -3.24 18.54
N ILE A 232 3.67 -2.12 19.22
CA ILE A 232 4.72 -1.15 19.52
C ILE A 232 4.91 -1.15 21.04
N ASN A 233 6.14 -1.39 21.49
CA ASN A 233 6.50 -1.27 22.89
C ASN A 233 7.31 0.01 23.11
N SER A 234 6.99 0.74 24.16
CA SER A 234 7.64 1.99 24.50
C SER A 234 7.81 2.17 26.01
N THR A 235 8.46 3.22 26.44
CA THR A 235 8.74 3.45 27.86
C THR A 235 7.53 3.80 28.72
N LYS A 236 6.45 4.29 28.09
CA LYS A 236 5.22 4.71 28.79
C LYS A 236 4.01 3.84 28.51
N MET A 237 3.98 3.12 27.38
CA MET A 237 2.85 2.30 26.96
C MET A 237 3.24 1.21 25.99
N ALA A 238 2.38 0.22 25.81
CA ALA A 238 2.37 -0.62 24.63
C ALA A 238 1.13 -0.32 23.78
N ILE A 239 1.27 -0.40 22.47
CA ILE A 239 0.18 -0.18 21.51
C ILE A 239 0.02 -1.45 20.71
N GLU A 240 -1.20 -1.96 20.59
CA GLU A 240 -1.50 -3.10 19.74
C GLU A 240 -2.69 -2.81 18.84
N TYR A 241 -2.49 -2.90 17.53
CA TYR A 241 -3.58 -2.99 16.57
C TYR A 241 -3.67 -4.40 16.04
N LEU A 242 -4.86 -4.99 16.12
CA LEU A 242 -5.16 -6.31 15.60
C LEU A 242 -6.38 -6.23 14.69
N ASN A 243 -6.26 -6.72 13.45
CA ASN A 243 -7.38 -6.93 12.55
C ASN A 243 -7.26 -8.34 11.97
N LYS A 244 -8.14 -9.24 12.41
CA LYS A 244 -8.21 -10.59 11.88
C LYS A 244 -9.59 -11.21 12.08
N ARG A 245 -9.87 -12.31 11.36
CA ARG A 245 -10.99 -13.17 11.66
C ARG A 245 -10.53 -14.38 12.46
N VAL A 246 -11.16 -14.62 13.59
CA VAL A 246 -10.87 -15.77 14.49
C VAL A 246 -12.04 -16.73 14.48
N TYR A 247 -11.74 -18.01 14.67
CA TYR A 247 -12.79 -19.00 14.92
C TYR A 247 -13.16 -18.95 16.41
N ASN A 248 -14.44 -18.80 16.70
CA ASN A 248 -14.96 -18.92 18.07
C ASN A 248 -15.20 -20.41 18.46
N SER A 249 -15.65 -20.64 19.67
CA SER A 249 -15.94 -22.00 20.19
C SER A 249 -17.02 -22.75 19.40
N LYS A 250 -17.81 -22.08 18.57
CA LYS A 250 -18.84 -22.66 17.69
C LYS A 250 -18.34 -22.88 16.25
N ALA A 251 -17.03 -22.76 16.00
CA ALA A 251 -16.40 -22.82 14.70
C ALA A 251 -16.96 -21.79 13.68
N THR A 252 -17.49 -20.67 14.16
CA THR A 252 -17.88 -19.54 13.32
C THR A 252 -16.78 -18.48 13.30
N LYS A 253 -16.58 -17.83 12.14
CA LYS A 253 -15.57 -16.77 12.00
C LYS A 253 -16.11 -15.45 12.52
N GLU A 254 -15.41 -14.85 13.48
CA GLU A 254 -15.68 -13.52 14.02
C GLU A 254 -14.57 -12.55 13.65
N LYS A 255 -14.92 -11.31 13.29
CA LYS A 255 -13.93 -10.25 13.05
C LYS A 255 -13.52 -9.67 14.41
N VAL A 256 -12.23 -9.63 14.66
CA VAL A 256 -11.61 -8.87 15.76
C VAL A 256 -10.85 -7.73 15.11
N GLU A 257 -11.20 -6.50 15.47
CA GLU A 257 -10.51 -5.30 14.99
C GLU A 257 -10.49 -4.27 16.12
N ASN A 258 -9.32 -4.14 16.74
CA ASN A 258 -9.13 -3.26 17.89
C ASN A 258 -7.75 -2.59 17.85
N LEU A 259 -7.72 -1.31 18.20
CA LEU A 259 -6.52 -0.60 18.59
C LEU A 259 -6.56 -0.44 20.11
N VAL A 260 -5.67 -1.14 20.82
CA VAL A 260 -5.59 -1.14 22.28
C VAL A 260 -4.31 -0.44 22.72
N ILE A 261 -4.43 0.45 23.69
CA ILE A 261 -3.31 1.13 24.35
C ILE A 261 -3.20 0.62 25.77
N TYR A 262 -2.07 -0.01 26.07
CA TYR A 262 -1.72 -0.53 27.40
C TYR A 262 -0.83 0.48 28.11
N HIS A 263 -1.41 1.28 28.99
CA HIS A 263 -0.68 2.28 29.75
C HIS A 263 0.14 1.65 30.88
N LYS A 264 1.23 2.32 31.25
CA LYS A 264 2.09 1.82 32.34
C LYS A 264 1.44 1.91 33.71
N ASP A 265 0.57 2.90 33.90
CA ASP A 265 0.07 3.37 35.21
C ASP A 265 -1.47 3.42 35.31
N ARG A 266 -2.17 2.93 34.32
CA ARG A 266 -3.65 2.85 34.29
C ARG A 266 -4.15 1.66 33.47
N GLU A 267 -5.44 1.37 33.55
CA GLU A 267 -6.08 0.30 32.78
C GLU A 267 -5.93 0.49 31.26
N PRO A 268 -5.83 -0.60 30.49
CA PRO A 268 -5.84 -0.54 29.04
C PRO A 268 -7.10 0.13 28.49
N GLU A 269 -6.96 0.82 27.38
CA GLU A 269 -8.09 1.44 26.67
C GLU A 269 -8.16 1.00 25.20
N ILE A 270 -9.37 0.85 24.69
CA ILE A 270 -9.60 0.73 23.25
C ILE A 270 -9.60 2.16 22.68
N ALA A 271 -8.64 2.47 21.83
CA ALA A 271 -8.52 3.80 21.26
C ALA A 271 -9.70 4.10 20.33
N ALA A 272 -10.32 5.26 20.53
CA ALA A 272 -11.32 5.77 19.59
C ALA A 272 -10.61 6.22 18.30
N VAL A 273 -11.12 5.77 17.17
CA VAL A 273 -10.63 6.15 15.84
C VAL A 273 -11.79 6.67 14.98
N PRO A 274 -11.56 7.68 14.12
CA PRO A 274 -12.57 8.15 13.19
C PRO A 274 -13.04 7.02 12.27
N GLN A 275 -14.33 7.01 11.94
CA GLN A 275 -14.92 6.03 11.03
C GLN A 275 -15.04 6.63 9.64
N TYR A 276 -14.16 6.26 8.73
CA TYR A 276 -14.21 6.64 7.32
C TYR A 276 -13.55 5.56 6.44
N ASN A 277 -13.75 5.66 5.14
CA ASN A 277 -13.14 4.74 4.19
C ASN A 277 -11.76 5.25 3.76
N PRO A 278 -10.65 4.53 4.01
CA PRO A 278 -9.30 4.98 3.70
C PRO A 278 -9.03 5.12 2.18
N TYR A 279 -9.68 4.32 1.34
CA TYR A 279 -9.59 4.47 -0.12
C TYR A 279 -10.23 5.77 -0.60
N ARG A 280 -11.34 6.17 0.02
CA ARG A 280 -11.96 7.47 -0.24
C ARG A 280 -11.06 8.60 0.25
N ALA A 281 -10.58 8.51 1.48
CA ALA A 281 -9.74 9.54 2.08
C ALA A 281 -8.47 9.82 1.26
N GLN A 282 -7.75 8.79 0.83
CA GLN A 282 -6.55 8.98 -0.01
C GLN A 282 -6.88 9.56 -1.38
N THR A 283 -8.03 9.21 -1.98
CA THR A 283 -8.40 9.72 -3.31
C THR A 283 -8.84 11.18 -3.23
N GLU A 284 -9.66 11.54 -2.24
CA GLU A 284 -10.06 12.93 -1.99
C GLU A 284 -8.85 13.80 -1.62
N TYR A 285 -7.92 13.30 -0.78
CA TYR A 285 -6.66 13.98 -0.48
C TYR A 285 -5.85 14.31 -1.75
N PHE A 286 -5.75 13.36 -2.70
CA PHE A 286 -5.07 13.61 -3.96
C PHE A 286 -5.79 14.65 -4.81
N ALA A 287 -7.12 14.58 -4.89
CA ALA A 287 -7.93 15.57 -5.60
C ALA A 287 -7.72 16.99 -5.03
N ASP A 288 -7.67 17.13 -3.71
CA ASP A 288 -7.37 18.40 -3.04
C ASP A 288 -5.95 18.89 -3.39
N CYS A 289 -4.95 17.99 -3.40
CA CYS A 289 -3.59 18.33 -3.81
C CYS A 289 -3.51 18.84 -5.25
N VAL A 290 -4.30 18.25 -6.16
CA VAL A 290 -4.38 18.70 -7.55
C VAL A 290 -5.07 20.08 -7.66
N THR A 291 -6.24 20.21 -7.02
CA THR A 291 -7.07 21.41 -7.10
C THR A 291 -6.39 22.62 -6.46
N GLU A 292 -5.73 22.43 -5.33
CA GLU A 292 -5.01 23.47 -4.59
C GLU A 292 -3.57 23.67 -5.08
N ASN A 293 -3.15 22.92 -6.06
CA ASN A 293 -1.78 22.91 -6.60
C ASN A 293 -0.70 22.75 -5.52
N ARG A 294 -0.92 21.89 -4.54
CA ARG A 294 0.02 21.58 -3.45
C ARG A 294 0.63 20.19 -3.56
N PRO A 295 1.80 19.93 -2.98
CA PRO A 295 2.44 18.63 -3.03
C PRO A 295 1.64 17.54 -2.29
N THR A 296 1.95 16.26 -2.60
CA THR A 296 1.36 15.07 -1.96
C THR A 296 2.18 14.66 -0.73
N ASP A 297 2.27 15.54 0.28
CA ASP A 297 3.17 15.40 1.44
C ASP A 297 2.93 14.13 2.28
N THR A 298 1.70 13.59 2.27
CA THR A 298 1.41 12.33 2.96
C THR A 298 2.08 11.13 2.28
N VAL A 299 2.25 11.19 0.93
CA VAL A 299 2.93 10.16 0.14
C VAL A 299 3.83 10.84 -0.89
N PRO A 300 4.97 11.41 -0.48
CA PRO A 300 5.91 12.04 -1.41
C PRO A 300 6.51 11.00 -2.37
N CYS A 301 6.81 11.42 -3.60
CA CYS A 301 7.46 10.56 -4.59
C CYS A 301 8.82 10.03 -4.11
N SER A 302 9.58 10.85 -3.36
CA SER A 302 10.85 10.44 -2.75
C SER A 302 10.73 9.25 -1.80
N ASP A 303 9.62 9.16 -1.06
CA ASP A 303 9.35 8.02 -0.17
C ASP A 303 9.21 6.73 -0.98
N ILE A 304 8.51 6.79 -2.12
CA ILE A 304 8.28 5.62 -2.97
C ILE A 304 9.61 5.09 -3.52
N VAL A 305 10.48 5.99 -4.00
CA VAL A 305 11.84 5.61 -4.46
C VAL A 305 12.62 4.96 -3.33
N TYR A 306 12.57 5.53 -2.14
CA TYR A 306 13.30 5.01 -0.98
C TYR A 306 12.74 3.66 -0.51
N ILE A 307 11.42 3.48 -0.49
CA ILE A 307 10.78 2.19 -0.15
C ILE A 307 11.19 1.10 -1.15
N LEU A 308 11.26 1.40 -2.44
CA LEU A 308 11.73 0.44 -3.45
C LEU A 308 13.20 0.07 -3.23
N LYS A 309 14.06 1.00 -2.79
CA LYS A 309 15.44 0.69 -2.37
C LYS A 309 15.46 -0.25 -1.16
N ILE A 310 14.58 -0.03 -0.16
CA ILE A 310 14.47 -0.93 0.99
C ILE A 310 14.04 -2.33 0.54
N LEU A 311 13.04 -2.44 -0.32
CA LEU A 311 12.56 -3.74 -0.84
C LEU A 311 13.66 -4.47 -1.62
N SER A 312 14.42 -3.77 -2.45
CA SER A 312 15.58 -4.33 -3.18
C SER A 312 16.67 -4.82 -2.21
N ALA A 313 16.93 -4.08 -1.12
CA ALA A 313 17.89 -4.51 -0.10
C ALA A 313 17.37 -5.74 0.68
N ILE A 314 16.06 -5.83 0.95
CA ILE A 314 15.44 -7.00 1.55
C ILE A 314 15.61 -8.21 0.62
N GLU A 315 15.32 -8.06 -0.67
CA GLU A 315 15.50 -9.13 -1.67
C GLU A 315 16.95 -9.61 -1.72
N LYS A 316 17.90 -8.69 -1.75
CA LYS A 316 19.34 -9.01 -1.71
C LYS A 316 19.74 -9.72 -0.40
N SER A 317 19.14 -9.35 0.74
CA SER A 317 19.35 -10.05 2.01
C SER A 317 18.82 -11.49 1.97
N LEU A 318 17.65 -11.71 1.38
CA LEU A 318 17.06 -13.04 1.17
C LEU A 318 17.94 -13.94 0.29
N GLU A 319 18.55 -13.38 -0.76
CA GLU A 319 19.41 -14.10 -1.70
C GLU A 319 20.77 -14.44 -1.09
N THR A 320 21.36 -13.51 -0.34
CA THR A 320 22.73 -13.63 0.17
C THR A 320 22.83 -14.18 1.58
N GLY A 321 21.76 -14.10 2.36
CA GLY A 321 21.75 -14.41 3.79
C GLY A 321 22.53 -13.39 4.65
N LEU A 322 22.80 -12.19 4.11
CA LEU A 322 23.60 -11.16 4.78
C LEU A 322 22.78 -9.89 5.05
N VAL A 323 23.21 -9.14 6.08
CA VAL A 323 22.68 -7.80 6.34
C VAL A 323 22.99 -6.88 5.15
N GLN A 324 22.01 -6.08 4.74
CA GLN A 324 22.16 -5.10 3.67
C GLN A 324 21.97 -3.69 4.22
N ASN A 325 22.90 -2.78 3.92
CA ASN A 325 22.75 -1.36 4.20
C ASN A 325 21.85 -0.69 3.16
N ILE A 326 21.11 0.34 3.56
CA ILE A 326 20.29 1.14 2.65
C ILE A 326 21.09 2.39 2.25
N GLU A 327 21.26 2.59 0.95
CA GLU A 327 21.97 3.73 0.36
C GLU A 327 21.03 4.88 -0.08
#